data_13fa5de815e71e99fe9e9ab71ebbc931
#
_entry.id   13fa5de815e71e99fe9e9ab71ebbc931
#
_cell.length_a   1.000
_cell.length_b   1.000
_cell.length_c   1.000
_cell.angle_alpha   90.00
_cell.angle_beta   90.00
_cell.angle_gamma   90.00
#
_symmetry.space_group_name_H-M   'P 1'
#
loop_
_entity.id
_entity.type
_entity.pdbx_description
1 polymer ?
#
loop_
_entity_poly.entity_id
_entity_poly.type
_entity_poly.pdbx_seq_one_letter_code
_entity_poly.pdbx_strand_id
1 'polypeptide(L)'
;EVIEEDGTKRFVYLLDETLELDHVGLISTNMAELLVKGITELSYRECATKVSEMTGQTISAMGVWNVIQALGEKVYNEEATLTEEYKKGHVKGEKEVPVLFEEADGVYIKLQGKDRKKEKQDKAEIKIGIAYDGWRKTGPERYALENKVVVAGFSKAKEFQEYREAVIAQEFNLDEVSQRILNAEGASWIKKVKDKSTCFQLDPFHRNKAVKEKIHERTAREAVLELLREEEIEEVFRY
;
A
#
# COMPACT_ATOMS: atom_id res chain seq x y z
N GLU A 1 3.00 -18.14 36.17
CA GLU A 1 2.22 -19.04 35.29
C GLU A 1 0.79 -19.07 35.79
N VAL A 2 -0.17 -18.78 34.94
CA VAL A 2 -1.62 -18.88 35.20
C VAL A 2 -2.14 -20.04 34.37
N ILE A 3 -2.94 -20.90 34.95
CA ILE A 3 -3.63 -21.98 34.25
C ILE A 3 -5.08 -21.53 34.11
N GLU A 4 -5.52 -21.36 32.85
CA GLU A 4 -6.91 -20.98 32.54
C GLU A 4 -7.88 -22.18 32.77
N GLU A 5 -9.18 -21.92 32.79
CA GLU A 5 -10.19 -22.96 33.07
C GLU A 5 -10.19 -24.09 32.03
N ASP A 6 -9.71 -23.80 30.80
CA ASP A 6 -9.54 -24.78 29.71
C ASP A 6 -8.24 -25.59 29.79
N GLY A 7 -7.41 -25.37 30.84
CA GLY A 7 -6.11 -26.00 31.01
C GLY A 7 -4.96 -25.37 30.24
N THR A 8 -5.19 -24.28 29.53
CA THR A 8 -4.15 -23.54 28.80
C THR A 8 -3.24 -22.82 29.82
N LYS A 9 -1.93 -22.91 29.59
CA LYS A 9 -0.95 -22.24 30.43
C LYS A 9 -0.55 -20.90 29.80
N ARG A 10 -0.72 -19.82 30.56
CA ARG A 10 -0.30 -18.47 30.19
C ARG A 10 0.76 -17.95 31.17
N PHE A 11 1.81 -17.38 30.66
CA PHE A 11 2.77 -16.63 31.47
C PHE A 11 2.30 -15.19 31.58
N VAL A 12 2.14 -14.73 32.82
CA VAL A 12 1.72 -13.36 33.15
C VAL A 12 2.92 -12.66 33.79
N TYR A 13 3.27 -11.53 33.24
CA TYR A 13 4.33 -10.66 33.78
C TYR A 13 3.63 -9.54 34.55
N LEU A 14 3.46 -9.74 35.87
CA LEU A 14 2.70 -8.84 36.76
C LEU A 14 3.19 -7.39 36.70
N LEU A 15 4.49 -7.17 36.48
CA LEU A 15 5.04 -5.83 36.34
C LEU A 15 4.56 -5.15 35.05
N ASP A 16 4.53 -5.89 33.95
CA ASP A 16 4.09 -5.38 32.65
C ASP A 16 2.60 -5.03 32.71
N GLU A 17 1.78 -5.89 33.33
CA GLU A 17 0.35 -5.60 33.55
C GLU A 17 0.13 -4.38 34.47
N THR A 18 0.92 -4.28 35.56
CA THR A 18 0.79 -3.17 36.51
C THR A 18 1.21 -1.82 35.89
N LEU A 19 2.19 -1.85 35.00
CA LEU A 19 2.70 -0.66 34.28
C LEU A 19 2.00 -0.42 32.95
N GLU A 20 1.03 -1.26 32.60
CA GLU A 20 0.31 -1.20 31.30
C GLU A 20 1.29 -1.18 30.10
N LEU A 21 2.37 -1.98 30.20
CA LEU A 21 3.39 -2.05 29.17
C LEU A 21 2.91 -2.89 27.99
N ASP A 22 2.70 -2.25 26.87
CA ASP A 22 2.43 -2.93 25.60
C ASP A 22 3.68 -3.68 25.11
N HIS A 23 3.46 -4.85 24.54
CA HIS A 23 4.53 -5.67 23.97
C HIS A 23 4.09 -6.41 22.71
N VAL A 24 5.07 -6.76 21.88
CA VAL A 24 4.91 -7.62 20.70
C VAL A 24 5.67 -8.92 20.97
N GLY A 25 4.95 -9.97 21.33
CA GLY A 25 5.56 -11.21 21.82
C GLY A 25 6.35 -10.97 23.12
N LEU A 26 7.67 -11.17 23.10
CA LEU A 26 8.56 -11.00 24.26
C LEU A 26 9.31 -9.65 24.28
N ILE A 27 8.98 -8.72 23.40
CA ILE A 27 9.65 -7.42 23.31
C ILE A 27 8.68 -6.27 23.50
N SER A 28 9.19 -5.13 24.00
CA SER A 28 8.41 -3.91 24.13
C SER A 28 8.05 -3.32 22.77
N THR A 29 6.98 -2.54 22.72
CA THR A 29 6.58 -1.79 21.52
C THR A 29 7.70 -0.88 21.01
N ASN A 30 8.44 -0.20 21.90
CA ASN A 30 9.59 0.62 21.51
C ASN A 30 10.68 -0.18 20.79
N MET A 31 10.97 -1.40 21.26
CA MET A 31 11.93 -2.27 20.57
C MET A 31 11.37 -2.70 19.21
N ALA A 32 10.08 -3.05 19.13
CA ALA A 32 9.43 -3.41 17.88
C ALA A 32 9.49 -2.26 16.86
N GLU A 33 9.25 -1.02 17.28
CA GLU A 33 9.39 0.17 16.43
C GLU A 33 10.80 0.36 15.90
N LEU A 34 11.83 0.19 16.74
CA LEU A 34 13.23 0.28 16.31
C LEU A 34 13.55 -0.80 15.27
N LEU A 35 13.04 -2.01 15.45
CA LEU A 35 13.22 -3.10 14.49
C LEU A 35 12.50 -2.81 13.16
N VAL A 36 11.26 -2.33 13.20
CA VAL A 36 10.52 -1.94 11.99
C VAL A 36 11.25 -0.84 11.24
N LYS A 37 11.67 0.23 11.91
CA LYS A 37 12.47 1.30 11.29
C LYS A 37 13.78 0.76 10.70
N GLY A 38 14.45 -0.12 11.43
CA GLY A 38 15.71 -0.71 10.98
C GLY A 38 15.57 -1.54 9.71
N ILE A 39 14.56 -2.40 9.61
CA ILE A 39 14.39 -3.30 8.45
C ILE A 39 13.89 -2.59 7.18
N THR A 40 13.40 -1.37 7.26
CA THR A 40 13.07 -0.58 6.07
C THR A 40 14.32 -0.15 5.29
N GLU A 41 15.47 -0.09 5.95
CA GLU A 41 16.74 0.39 5.36
C GLU A 41 17.84 -0.68 5.35
N LEU A 42 17.76 -1.67 6.25
CA LEU A 42 18.82 -2.64 6.52
C LEU A 42 18.33 -4.08 6.33
N SER A 43 19.28 -4.99 6.09
CA SER A 43 18.99 -6.42 6.18
C SER A 43 18.68 -6.84 7.62
N TYR A 44 17.95 -7.96 7.81
CA TYR A 44 17.65 -8.48 9.15
C TYR A 44 18.89 -8.67 10.03
N ARG A 45 20.03 -9.02 9.43
CA ARG A 45 21.30 -9.22 10.15
C ARG A 45 21.89 -7.89 10.60
N GLU A 46 21.94 -6.91 9.73
CA GLU A 46 22.45 -5.57 10.05
C GLU A 46 21.53 -4.85 11.05
N CYS A 47 20.22 -4.98 10.90
CA CYS A 47 19.25 -4.46 11.85
C CYS A 47 19.46 -5.06 13.24
N ALA A 48 19.60 -6.39 13.34
CA ALA A 48 19.87 -7.08 14.60
C ALA A 48 21.14 -6.55 15.26
N THR A 49 22.26 -6.40 14.51
CA THR A 49 23.52 -5.87 15.01
C THR A 49 23.36 -4.45 15.53
N LYS A 50 22.84 -3.54 14.69
CA LYS A 50 22.73 -2.12 15.06
C LYS A 50 21.80 -1.88 16.25
N VAL A 51 20.62 -2.55 16.26
CA VAL A 51 19.68 -2.40 17.38
C VAL A 51 20.28 -2.96 18.67
N SER A 52 21.00 -4.10 18.60
CA SER A 52 21.68 -4.65 19.77
C SER A 52 22.75 -3.70 20.32
N GLU A 53 23.55 -3.07 19.44
CA GLU A 53 24.55 -2.07 19.83
C GLU A 53 23.93 -0.82 20.46
N MET A 54 22.82 -0.32 19.88
CA MET A 54 22.15 0.90 20.36
C MET A 54 21.43 0.70 21.70
N THR A 55 20.85 -0.46 21.92
CA THR A 55 20.00 -0.73 23.10
C THR A 55 20.70 -1.49 24.20
N GLY A 56 21.84 -2.12 23.92
CA GLY A 56 22.50 -3.05 24.81
C GLY A 56 21.76 -4.39 24.97
N GLN A 57 20.68 -4.61 24.23
CA GLN A 57 19.89 -5.84 24.24
C GLN A 57 20.24 -6.70 23.03
N THR A 58 20.66 -7.93 23.28
CA THR A 58 21.02 -8.84 22.18
C THR A 58 19.79 -9.39 21.50
N ILE A 59 19.63 -9.11 20.21
CA ILE A 59 18.61 -9.73 19.36
C ILE A 59 19.30 -10.41 18.14
N SER A 60 18.81 -11.59 17.77
CA SER A 60 19.32 -12.28 16.57
C SER A 60 18.55 -11.86 15.33
N ALA A 61 19.15 -12.06 14.15
CA ALA A 61 18.47 -11.83 12.87
C ALA A 61 17.15 -12.63 12.74
N MET A 62 17.11 -13.83 13.30
CA MET A 62 15.88 -14.65 13.35
C MET A 62 14.86 -14.03 14.33
N GLY A 63 15.31 -13.46 15.46
CA GLY A 63 14.46 -12.72 16.39
C GLY A 63 13.81 -11.53 15.72
N VAL A 64 14.58 -10.73 14.98
CA VAL A 64 14.03 -9.62 14.18
C VAL A 64 12.98 -10.13 13.18
N TRP A 65 13.31 -11.19 12.43
CA TRP A 65 12.38 -11.78 11.47
C TRP A 65 11.08 -12.25 12.13
N ASN A 66 11.14 -12.93 13.28
CA ASN A 66 9.96 -13.41 14.01
C ASN A 66 9.06 -12.24 14.44
N VAL A 67 9.65 -11.16 14.95
CA VAL A 67 8.89 -9.94 15.33
C VAL A 67 8.18 -9.34 14.14
N ILE A 68 8.87 -9.22 13.01
CA ILE A 68 8.27 -8.67 11.78
C ILE A 68 7.15 -9.58 11.25
N GLN A 69 7.29 -10.92 11.35
CA GLN A 69 6.21 -11.82 10.97
C GLN A 69 4.99 -11.66 11.89
N ALA A 70 5.19 -11.60 13.21
CA ALA A 70 4.08 -11.42 14.18
C ALA A 70 3.35 -10.09 13.96
N LEU A 71 4.08 -9.01 13.69
CA LEU A 71 3.50 -7.71 13.34
C LEU A 71 2.74 -7.78 12.00
N GLY A 72 3.31 -8.43 11.00
CA GLY A 72 2.66 -8.62 9.71
C GLY A 72 1.34 -9.39 9.80
N GLU A 73 1.28 -10.43 10.62
CA GLU A 73 0.03 -11.17 10.90
C GLU A 73 -1.01 -10.30 11.62
N LYS A 74 -0.58 -9.47 12.57
CA LYS A 74 -1.48 -8.53 13.27
C LYS A 74 -2.07 -7.52 12.29
N VAL A 75 -1.22 -6.87 11.49
CA VAL A 75 -1.66 -5.90 10.47
C VAL A 75 -2.61 -6.56 9.47
N TYR A 76 -2.29 -7.75 8.98
CA TYR A 76 -3.15 -8.48 8.05
C TYR A 76 -4.55 -8.77 8.64
N ASN A 77 -4.63 -9.13 9.92
CA ASN A 77 -5.91 -9.36 10.60
C ASN A 77 -6.69 -8.05 10.80
N GLU A 78 -6.01 -6.94 11.10
CA GLU A 78 -6.62 -5.62 11.21
C GLU A 78 -7.17 -5.15 9.85
N GLU A 79 -6.43 -5.34 8.77
CA GLU A 79 -6.86 -5.06 7.39
C GLU A 79 -8.09 -5.86 6.98
N ALA A 80 -8.12 -7.16 7.33
CA ALA A 80 -9.27 -8.03 7.09
C ALA A 80 -10.50 -7.56 7.88
N THR A 81 -10.32 -7.22 9.15
CA THR A 81 -11.38 -6.69 10.02
C THR A 81 -11.93 -5.38 9.47
N LEU A 82 -11.07 -4.44 9.09
CA LEU A 82 -11.47 -3.17 8.50
C LEU A 82 -12.30 -3.39 7.21
N THR A 83 -11.86 -4.31 6.36
CA THR A 83 -12.57 -4.62 5.12
C THR A 83 -13.97 -5.19 5.39
N GLU A 84 -14.12 -6.06 6.38
CA GLU A 84 -15.42 -6.60 6.77
C GLU A 84 -16.34 -5.55 7.41
N GLU A 85 -15.80 -4.66 8.26
CA GLU A 85 -16.57 -3.56 8.84
C GLU A 85 -17.03 -2.56 7.76
N TYR A 86 -16.19 -2.28 6.76
CA TYR A 86 -16.57 -1.47 5.61
C TYR A 86 -17.74 -2.10 4.83
N LYS A 87 -17.69 -3.41 4.55
CA LYS A 87 -18.77 -4.13 3.86
C LYS A 87 -20.09 -4.10 4.62
N LYS A 88 -20.05 -4.03 5.95
CA LYS A 88 -21.23 -3.86 6.81
C LYS A 88 -21.74 -2.41 6.86
N GLY A 89 -21.03 -1.46 6.26
CA GLY A 89 -21.37 -0.04 6.32
C GLY A 89 -21.01 0.65 7.64
N HIS A 90 -20.10 0.08 8.42
CA HIS A 90 -19.67 0.63 9.71
C HIS A 90 -18.45 1.56 9.59
N VAL A 91 -17.85 1.64 8.42
CA VAL A 91 -16.70 2.53 8.16
C VAL A 91 -17.18 3.72 7.34
N LYS A 92 -17.08 4.91 7.91
CA LYS A 92 -17.45 6.16 7.23
C LYS A 92 -16.53 7.28 7.71
N GLY A 93 -15.72 7.80 6.81
CA GLY A 93 -14.85 8.93 7.06
C GLY A 93 -15.64 10.24 7.28
N GLU A 94 -15.03 11.16 7.97
CA GLU A 94 -15.65 12.45 8.29
C GLU A 94 -15.43 13.50 7.19
N LYS A 95 -14.47 13.27 6.29
CA LYS A 95 -14.10 14.24 5.27
C LYS A 95 -15.01 14.16 4.06
N GLU A 96 -15.75 15.22 3.82
CA GLU A 96 -16.62 15.38 2.66
C GLU A 96 -15.88 16.14 1.55
N VAL A 97 -15.78 15.53 0.38
CA VAL A 97 -15.13 16.13 -0.80
C VAL A 97 -15.96 15.85 -2.05
N PRO A 98 -16.16 16.84 -2.92
CA PRO A 98 -16.93 16.64 -4.14
C PRO A 98 -16.16 15.81 -5.19
N VAL A 99 -14.83 15.88 -5.17
CA VAL A 99 -13.95 15.16 -6.09
C VAL A 99 -12.87 14.46 -5.32
N LEU A 100 -12.68 13.17 -5.57
CA LEU A 100 -11.61 12.36 -5.03
C LEU A 100 -10.65 11.96 -6.16
N PHE A 101 -9.37 12.28 -5.99
CA PHE A 101 -8.31 11.87 -6.90
C PHE A 101 -7.68 10.58 -6.43
N GLU A 102 -7.45 9.67 -7.35
CA GLU A 102 -6.88 8.37 -7.06
C GLU A 102 -5.82 7.99 -8.09
N GLU A 103 -4.81 7.29 -7.61
CA GLU A 103 -3.78 6.72 -8.48
C GLU A 103 -3.62 5.23 -8.15
N ALA A 104 -3.34 4.42 -9.17
CA ALA A 104 -3.11 3.00 -8.97
C ALA A 104 -2.02 2.50 -9.92
N ASP A 105 -1.07 1.74 -9.35
CA ASP A 105 0.07 1.17 -10.06
C ASP A 105 0.46 -0.19 -9.50
N GLY A 106 1.15 -0.99 -10.29
CA GLY A 106 1.66 -2.30 -9.93
C GLY A 106 3.18 -2.38 -10.02
N VAL A 107 3.83 -2.74 -8.92
CA VAL A 107 5.28 -2.94 -8.86
C VAL A 107 5.61 -4.42 -8.74
N TYR A 108 6.43 -4.94 -9.67
CA TYR A 108 6.87 -6.34 -9.64
C TYR A 108 8.19 -6.48 -8.90
N ILE A 109 8.17 -7.29 -7.83
CA ILE A 109 9.36 -7.67 -7.07
C ILE A 109 9.77 -9.13 -7.35
N LYS A 110 11.07 -9.40 -7.31
CA LYS A 110 11.58 -10.77 -7.45
C LYS A 110 11.43 -11.54 -6.15
N LEU A 111 10.76 -12.70 -6.23
CA LEU A 111 10.64 -13.61 -5.12
C LEU A 111 11.94 -14.39 -4.88
N GLN A 112 12.24 -14.69 -3.62
CA GLN A 112 13.41 -15.45 -3.21
C GLN A 112 13.02 -16.65 -2.34
N GLY A 113 13.93 -17.64 -2.26
CA GLY A 113 13.83 -18.74 -1.32
C GLY A 113 12.56 -19.60 -1.46
N LYS A 114 11.86 -19.78 -0.34
CA LYS A 114 10.66 -20.63 -0.26
C LYS A 114 9.46 -20.05 -1.01
N ASP A 115 9.33 -18.73 -1.03
CA ASP A 115 8.18 -18.04 -1.64
C ASP A 115 8.18 -18.21 -3.16
N ARG A 116 9.36 -18.13 -3.80
CA ARG A 116 9.52 -18.44 -5.22
C ARG A 116 9.06 -19.86 -5.56
N LYS A 117 9.37 -20.84 -4.69
CA LYS A 117 8.98 -22.25 -4.89
C LYS A 117 7.49 -22.45 -4.68
N LYS A 118 6.91 -21.81 -3.68
CA LYS A 118 5.48 -21.90 -3.32
C LYS A 118 4.59 -21.35 -4.43
N GLU A 119 4.90 -20.15 -4.90
CA GLU A 119 4.10 -19.47 -5.91
C GLU A 119 4.36 -19.96 -7.34
N LYS A 120 5.42 -20.77 -7.56
CA LYS A 120 5.87 -21.22 -8.90
C LYS A 120 6.09 -20.07 -9.89
N GLN A 121 6.38 -18.88 -9.36
CA GLN A 121 6.60 -17.65 -10.09
C GLN A 121 7.89 -16.98 -9.61
N ASP A 122 8.56 -16.29 -10.51
CA ASP A 122 9.78 -15.56 -10.18
C ASP A 122 9.53 -14.17 -9.59
N LYS A 123 8.30 -13.66 -9.74
CA LYS A 123 7.92 -12.30 -9.33
C LYS A 123 6.54 -12.30 -8.69
N ALA A 124 6.34 -11.38 -7.74
CA ALA A 124 5.03 -11.03 -7.22
C ALA A 124 4.75 -9.55 -7.51
N GLU A 125 3.48 -9.25 -7.78
CA GLU A 125 3.01 -7.88 -7.97
C GLU A 125 2.58 -7.30 -6.62
N ILE A 126 3.20 -6.19 -6.22
CA ILE A 126 2.67 -5.31 -5.18
C ILE A 126 1.74 -4.33 -5.87
N LYS A 127 0.48 -4.34 -5.50
CA LYS A 127 -0.49 -3.34 -5.93
C LYS A 127 -0.40 -2.15 -4.98
N ILE A 128 -0.40 -0.96 -5.53
CA ILE A 128 -0.34 0.30 -4.78
C ILE A 128 -1.51 1.15 -5.23
N GLY A 129 -2.22 1.72 -4.26
CA GLY A 129 -3.26 2.71 -4.48
C GLY A 129 -3.01 3.94 -3.63
N ILE A 130 -3.28 5.10 -4.17
CA ILE A 130 -3.22 6.38 -3.46
C ILE A 130 -4.56 7.07 -3.66
N ALA A 131 -5.09 7.73 -2.61
CA ALA A 131 -6.23 8.62 -2.72
C ALA A 131 -5.92 9.96 -2.02
N TYR A 132 -6.43 11.06 -2.56
CA TYR A 132 -6.21 12.40 -2.02
C TYR A 132 -7.29 13.36 -2.55
N ASP A 133 -7.48 14.49 -1.86
CA ASP A 133 -8.52 15.47 -2.22
C ASP A 133 -7.99 16.74 -2.91
N GLY A 134 -6.68 16.84 -3.07
CA GLY A 134 -6.05 17.96 -3.74
C GLY A 134 -4.55 17.99 -3.55
N TRP A 135 -3.97 19.12 -3.91
CA TRP A 135 -2.54 19.36 -3.74
C TRP A 135 -2.24 20.81 -3.42
N ARG A 136 -1.27 20.99 -2.58
CA ARG A 136 -0.82 22.30 -2.12
C ARG A 136 0.59 22.58 -2.64
N LYS A 137 0.83 23.79 -3.11
CA LYS A 137 2.15 24.22 -3.56
C LYS A 137 3.12 24.33 -2.39
N THR A 138 4.27 23.66 -2.46
CA THR A 138 5.31 23.65 -1.42
C THR A 138 6.60 24.35 -1.84
N GLY A 139 6.70 24.76 -3.11
CA GLY A 139 7.86 25.47 -3.68
C GLY A 139 7.67 25.77 -5.15
N PRO A 140 8.67 26.36 -5.83
CA PRO A 140 8.65 26.52 -7.26
C PRO A 140 8.47 25.15 -7.93
N GLU A 141 7.35 24.96 -8.66
CA GLU A 141 7.00 23.70 -9.36
C GLU A 141 6.97 22.44 -8.48
N ARG A 142 6.78 22.61 -7.17
CA ARG A 142 6.66 21.50 -6.21
C ARG A 142 5.30 21.54 -5.55
N TYR A 143 4.67 20.37 -5.49
CA TYR A 143 3.36 20.17 -4.88
C TYR A 143 3.40 18.98 -3.93
N ALA A 144 2.63 19.05 -2.85
CA ALA A 144 2.36 17.94 -1.95
C ALA A 144 0.90 17.58 -2.02
N LEU A 145 0.59 16.30 -2.03
CA LEU A 145 -0.78 15.80 -1.99
C LEU A 145 -1.40 16.10 -0.63
N GLU A 146 -2.65 16.53 -0.61
CA GLU A 146 -3.40 16.81 0.61
C GLU A 146 -4.23 15.59 1.01
N ASN A 147 -4.31 15.35 2.31
CA ASN A 147 -5.08 14.25 2.91
C ASN A 147 -4.82 12.89 2.22
N LYS A 148 -3.55 12.64 1.92
CA LYS A 148 -3.12 11.47 1.18
C LYS A 148 -3.31 10.17 1.99
N VAL A 149 -4.08 9.26 1.44
CA VAL A 149 -4.23 7.87 1.88
C VAL A 149 -3.42 6.96 0.96
N VAL A 150 -2.68 6.00 1.52
CA VAL A 150 -1.87 5.07 0.74
C VAL A 150 -2.22 3.64 1.14
N VAL A 151 -2.43 2.80 0.15
CA VAL A 151 -2.73 1.37 0.32
C VAL A 151 -1.76 0.56 -0.53
N ALA A 152 -1.19 -0.49 0.03
CA ALA A 152 -0.34 -1.41 -0.72
C ALA A 152 -0.60 -2.86 -0.29
N GLY A 153 -0.48 -3.81 -1.21
CA GLY A 153 -0.67 -5.22 -0.86
C GLY A 153 -0.41 -6.19 -2.01
N PHE A 154 -0.31 -7.46 -1.64
CA PHE A 154 -0.10 -8.59 -2.57
C PHE A 154 -1.39 -9.35 -2.89
N SER A 155 -2.51 -9.02 -2.24
CA SER A 155 -3.77 -9.72 -2.39
C SER A 155 -4.27 -9.72 -3.84
N LYS A 156 -5.20 -10.62 -4.16
CA LYS A 156 -5.81 -10.69 -5.49
C LYS A 156 -6.57 -9.41 -5.79
N ALA A 157 -6.79 -9.14 -7.08
CA ALA A 157 -7.40 -7.90 -7.55
C ALA A 157 -8.66 -7.49 -6.79
N LYS A 158 -9.61 -8.42 -6.58
CA LYS A 158 -10.86 -8.15 -5.88
C LYS A 158 -10.64 -7.82 -4.41
N GLU A 159 -9.86 -8.62 -3.71
CA GLU A 159 -9.52 -8.43 -2.29
C GLU A 159 -8.78 -7.10 -2.07
N PHE A 160 -7.83 -6.79 -2.94
CA PHE A 160 -7.11 -5.51 -2.89
C PHE A 160 -8.05 -4.32 -3.09
N GLN A 161 -8.99 -4.40 -4.02
CA GLN A 161 -9.96 -3.32 -4.22
C GLN A 161 -10.89 -3.12 -3.03
N GLU A 162 -11.40 -4.21 -2.44
CA GLU A 162 -12.24 -4.14 -1.24
C GLU A 162 -11.49 -3.52 -0.07
N TYR A 163 -10.24 -3.90 0.14
CA TYR A 163 -9.38 -3.31 1.17
C TYR A 163 -9.06 -1.84 0.88
N ARG A 164 -8.71 -1.50 -0.37
CA ARG A 164 -8.48 -0.12 -0.78
C ARG A 164 -9.67 0.78 -0.51
N GLU A 165 -10.88 0.36 -0.88
CA GLU A 165 -12.11 1.11 -0.59
C GLU A 165 -12.31 1.30 0.92
N ALA A 166 -12.09 0.25 1.72
CA ALA A 166 -12.21 0.33 3.17
C ALA A 166 -11.24 1.34 3.80
N VAL A 167 -9.98 1.37 3.34
CA VAL A 167 -8.97 2.32 3.84
C VAL A 167 -9.30 3.75 3.41
N ILE A 168 -9.75 3.97 2.18
CA ILE A 168 -10.17 5.30 1.71
C ILE A 168 -11.38 5.78 2.52
N ALA A 169 -12.34 4.88 2.79
CA ALA A 169 -13.54 5.20 3.57
C ALA A 169 -13.28 5.51 5.05
N GLN A 170 -12.11 5.21 5.60
CA GLN A 170 -11.73 5.67 6.94
C GLN A 170 -11.49 7.18 7.01
N GLU A 171 -11.00 7.77 5.93
CA GLU A 171 -10.69 9.21 5.86
C GLU A 171 -11.83 9.99 5.21
N PHE A 172 -12.35 9.50 4.07
CA PHE A 172 -13.31 10.19 3.24
C PHE A 172 -14.72 9.62 3.37
N ASN A 173 -15.73 10.50 3.45
CA ASN A 173 -17.12 10.12 3.31
C ASN A 173 -17.44 9.83 1.83
N LEU A 174 -17.33 8.55 1.43
CA LEU A 174 -17.49 8.15 0.03
C LEU A 174 -18.92 8.37 -0.51
N ASP A 175 -19.93 8.49 0.37
CA ASP A 175 -21.32 8.78 -0.04
C ASP A 175 -21.49 10.20 -0.60
N GLU A 176 -20.60 11.14 -0.17
CA GLU A 176 -20.63 12.54 -0.59
C GLU A 176 -19.68 12.83 -1.77
N VAL A 177 -18.91 11.84 -2.21
CA VAL A 177 -18.03 12.00 -3.37
C VAL A 177 -18.85 11.94 -4.66
N SER A 178 -18.97 13.10 -5.31
CA SER A 178 -19.73 13.21 -6.58
C SER A 178 -18.96 12.61 -7.77
N GLN A 179 -17.64 12.73 -7.76
CA GLN A 179 -16.78 12.23 -8.84
C GLN A 179 -15.45 11.70 -8.32
N ARG A 180 -15.05 10.56 -8.85
CA ARG A 180 -13.72 9.98 -8.61
C ARG A 180 -12.91 10.06 -9.90
N ILE A 181 -11.66 10.44 -9.81
CA ILE A 181 -10.72 10.49 -10.95
C ILE A 181 -9.60 9.50 -10.67
N LEU A 182 -9.60 8.38 -11.38
CA LEU A 182 -8.60 7.33 -11.23
C LEU A 182 -7.55 7.42 -12.34
N ASN A 183 -6.36 7.85 -12.00
CA ASN A 183 -5.19 7.88 -12.87
C ASN A 183 -4.40 6.58 -12.74
N ALA A 184 -4.21 5.84 -13.84
CA ALA A 184 -3.53 4.54 -13.78
C ALA A 184 -3.03 4.05 -15.14
N GLU A 185 -2.13 3.06 -15.13
CA GLU A 185 -1.56 2.42 -16.32
C GLU A 185 -2.53 1.57 -17.16
N GLY A 186 -3.70 1.27 -16.63
CA GLY A 186 -4.70 0.45 -17.31
C GLY A 186 -4.51 -1.06 -17.15
N ALA A 187 -3.81 -1.52 -16.11
CA ALA A 187 -3.73 -2.93 -15.75
C ALA A 187 -5.12 -3.54 -15.57
N SER A 188 -5.26 -4.84 -15.85
CA SER A 188 -6.56 -5.51 -15.86
C SER A 188 -7.28 -5.48 -14.51
N TRP A 189 -6.53 -5.44 -13.41
CA TRP A 189 -7.08 -5.36 -12.06
C TRP A 189 -7.62 -3.96 -11.74
N ILE A 190 -7.06 -2.92 -12.35
CA ILE A 190 -7.49 -1.52 -12.20
C ILE A 190 -8.76 -1.26 -13.01
N LYS A 191 -8.83 -1.78 -14.25
CA LYS A 191 -9.99 -1.58 -15.15
C LYS A 191 -11.32 -2.15 -14.60
N LYS A 192 -11.26 -3.06 -13.63
CA LYS A 192 -12.45 -3.65 -13.00
C LYS A 192 -13.12 -2.75 -11.96
N VAL A 193 -12.49 -1.62 -11.60
CA VAL A 193 -13.00 -0.63 -10.62
C VAL A 193 -13.99 0.36 -11.25
N LYS A 194 -14.65 0.02 -12.32
CA LYS A 194 -15.58 0.93 -12.97
C LYS A 194 -16.91 0.96 -12.24
N ASP A 195 -17.11 1.94 -11.37
CA ASP A 195 -18.43 2.44 -11.09
C ASP A 195 -18.74 3.63 -12.02
N LYS A 196 -20.02 4.07 -12.05
CA LYS A 196 -20.46 5.15 -12.94
C LYS A 196 -19.91 6.53 -12.54
N SER A 197 -19.44 6.69 -11.31
CA SER A 197 -18.89 7.93 -10.77
C SER A 197 -17.38 8.05 -11.02
N THR A 198 -16.71 6.97 -11.45
CA THR A 198 -15.26 6.95 -11.66
C THR A 198 -14.90 7.31 -13.10
N CYS A 199 -14.21 8.44 -13.27
CA CYS A 199 -13.53 8.81 -14.51
C CYS A 199 -12.14 8.17 -14.52
N PHE A 200 -11.89 7.24 -15.46
CA PHE A 200 -10.58 6.65 -15.64
C PHE A 200 -9.71 7.53 -16.55
N GLN A 201 -8.55 7.93 -16.05
CA GLN A 201 -7.53 8.66 -16.79
C GLN A 201 -6.31 7.78 -17.01
N LEU A 202 -5.89 7.61 -18.25
CA LEU A 202 -4.66 6.89 -18.54
C LEU A 202 -3.46 7.75 -18.18
N ASP A 203 -2.58 7.22 -17.33
CA ASP A 203 -1.36 7.91 -16.92
C ASP A 203 -0.50 8.30 -18.13
N PRO A 204 -0.14 9.60 -18.26
CA PRO A 204 0.66 10.10 -19.38
C PRO A 204 2.03 9.43 -19.53
N PHE A 205 2.67 9.03 -18.44
CA PHE A 205 3.94 8.30 -18.49
C PHE A 205 3.76 6.95 -19.20
N HIS A 206 2.80 6.14 -18.78
CA HIS A 206 2.53 4.83 -19.37
C HIS A 206 2.01 4.93 -20.80
N ARG A 207 1.16 5.92 -21.08
CA ARG A 207 0.73 6.25 -22.44
C ARG A 207 1.92 6.54 -23.37
N ASN A 208 2.78 7.45 -22.96
CA ASN A 208 3.94 7.87 -23.75
C ASN A 208 4.97 6.73 -23.89
N LYS A 209 5.13 5.90 -22.85
CA LYS A 209 5.96 4.69 -22.89
C LYS A 209 5.42 3.71 -23.93
N ALA A 210 4.13 3.43 -23.94
CA ALA A 210 3.50 2.54 -24.92
C ALA A 210 3.71 3.04 -26.37
N VAL A 211 3.58 4.34 -26.61
CA VAL A 211 3.89 4.97 -27.93
C VAL A 211 5.34 4.71 -28.31
N LYS A 212 6.29 4.92 -27.38
CA LYS A 212 7.73 4.72 -27.63
C LYS A 212 8.09 3.26 -27.91
N GLU A 213 7.40 2.33 -27.29
CA GLU A 213 7.63 0.89 -27.44
C GLU A 213 6.99 0.31 -28.72
N LYS A 214 5.86 0.87 -29.16
CA LYS A 214 5.09 0.34 -30.30
C LYS A 214 5.40 1.02 -31.62
N ILE A 215 5.75 2.31 -31.62
CA ILE A 215 6.09 3.05 -32.82
C ILE A 215 7.61 3.14 -32.95
N HIS A 216 8.18 2.32 -33.83
CA HIS A 216 9.63 2.23 -34.03
C HIS A 216 10.19 3.35 -34.91
N GLU A 217 9.38 3.81 -35.86
CA GLU A 217 9.77 4.92 -36.72
C GLU A 217 9.79 6.23 -35.91
N ARG A 218 10.93 6.94 -35.98
CA ARG A 218 11.20 8.08 -35.10
C ARG A 218 10.28 9.26 -35.37
N THR A 219 10.10 9.61 -36.62
CA THR A 219 9.30 10.78 -37.02
C THR A 219 7.84 10.60 -36.66
N ALA A 220 7.27 9.40 -36.95
CA ALA A 220 5.91 9.04 -36.56
C ALA A 220 5.71 9.06 -35.04
N ARG A 221 6.67 8.54 -34.30
CA ARG A 221 6.62 8.54 -32.83
C ARG A 221 6.64 9.96 -32.28
N GLU A 222 7.51 10.84 -32.77
CA GLU A 222 7.60 12.24 -32.34
C GLU A 222 6.29 12.99 -32.66
N ALA A 223 5.73 12.78 -33.84
CA ALA A 223 4.44 13.39 -34.24
C ALA A 223 3.28 12.94 -33.36
N VAL A 224 3.17 11.61 -33.09
CA VAL A 224 2.11 11.09 -32.20
C VAL A 224 2.27 11.61 -30.76
N LEU A 225 3.50 11.71 -30.25
CA LEU A 225 3.73 12.25 -28.89
C LEU A 225 3.38 13.75 -28.83
N GLU A 226 3.59 14.51 -29.88
CA GLU A 226 3.21 15.92 -29.94
C GLU A 226 1.69 16.10 -29.99
N LEU A 227 0.99 15.38 -30.86
CA LEU A 227 -0.47 15.38 -30.91
C LEU A 227 -1.10 14.99 -29.56
N LEU A 228 -0.51 14.00 -28.86
CA LEU A 228 -0.96 13.61 -27.52
C LEU A 228 -0.68 14.67 -26.44
N ARG A 229 0.35 15.52 -26.62
CA ARG A 229 0.64 16.64 -25.73
C ARG A 229 -0.34 17.78 -25.94
N GLU A 230 -0.74 18.03 -27.20
CA GLU A 230 -1.70 19.04 -27.58
C GLU A 230 -3.17 18.58 -27.40
N GLU A 231 -3.38 17.38 -26.89
CA GLU A 231 -4.70 16.75 -26.66
C GLU A 231 -5.50 16.52 -27.95
N GLU A 232 -4.85 16.52 -29.10
CA GLU A 232 -5.44 16.30 -30.42
C GLU A 232 -5.66 14.81 -30.69
N ILE A 233 -6.50 14.18 -29.86
CA ILE A 233 -6.72 12.72 -29.84
C ILE A 233 -7.27 12.19 -31.17
N GLU A 234 -8.16 12.92 -31.82
CA GLU A 234 -8.72 12.51 -33.13
C GLU A 234 -7.65 12.47 -34.22
N GLU A 235 -6.69 13.40 -34.21
CA GLU A 235 -5.61 13.42 -35.16
C GLU A 235 -4.64 12.25 -34.95
N VAL A 236 -4.44 11.80 -33.70
CA VAL A 236 -3.64 10.60 -33.43
C VAL A 236 -4.21 9.36 -34.12
N PHE A 237 -5.54 9.23 -34.22
CA PHE A 237 -6.17 8.10 -34.91
C PHE A 237 -6.18 8.21 -36.43
N ARG A 238 -5.90 9.39 -36.98
CA ARG A 238 -5.79 9.61 -38.43
C ARG A 238 -4.37 9.41 -38.93
N TYR A 239 -3.37 9.54 -38.05
CA TYR A 239 -1.96 9.41 -38.33
C TYR A 239 -1.54 7.95 -38.49
#